data_4db4ce8a3012ee7eac16a928cfb5b6bd
#
_entry.id   4db4ce8a3012ee7eac16a928cfb5b6bd
#
_cell.length_a   1.000
_cell.length_b   1.000
_cell.length_c   1.000
_cell.angle_alpha   90.00
_cell.angle_beta   90.00
_cell.angle_gamma   90.00
#
_symmetry.space_group_name_H-M   'P 1'
#
loop_
_entity.id
_entity.type
_entity.pdbx_description
1 polymer ?
#
loop_
_entity_poly.entity_id
_entity_poly.type
_entity_poly.pdbx_seq_one_letter_code
_entity_poly.pdbx_strand_id
1 'polypeptide(L)'
;PIIKMEMENRYIEIFTGLRRDYGYADITSAFKDPSTGKLKLKYGWAAKELLDSDYMAHLEGKKSIGVQPCNDDGLANFGAIDIDSDEYDNFDLRKYLEIIDKKNIPVVPVKSKSGGLHIYVFFKEPVKASYVRNFLDKLLFTFDLKASTEIFPKQTQLGMGSDGKFINGNFINLPYYNRNERVGLNLDGTEFTFEQFIKVVEANRKTKEELEEFATELMRLELTGGADEFADGPVCLQRLSKSKLDDYRDRFIYNYMVFAKKKYPDNWEQKLLEGARNYIVYDNIWGDEKVKQKIKAYKKDTAGHTCSEEPIVSMCVKSECLKRKFGVASDKVKKFPALSALIKIDYSPEPEFRFTVHYNDKIEGEASQQIIARDINYIMDQEKLRRL
;
A
#
# COMPACT_ATOMS: atom_id res chain seq x y z
N PRO A 1 30.40 -28.64 0.51
CA PRO A 1 30.61 -27.58 -0.51
C PRO A 1 29.41 -27.40 -1.46
N ILE A 2 28.85 -28.49 -1.99
CA ILE A 2 27.74 -28.44 -2.98
C ILE A 2 26.47 -27.82 -2.37
N ILE A 3 26.04 -28.27 -1.18
CA ILE A 3 24.82 -27.73 -0.49
C ILE A 3 24.96 -26.23 -0.19
N LYS A 4 26.17 -25.81 0.22
CA LYS A 4 26.43 -24.40 0.50
C LYS A 4 26.23 -23.53 -0.75
N MET A 5 26.81 -23.94 -1.86
CA MET A 5 26.71 -23.25 -3.15
C MET A 5 25.27 -23.22 -3.66
N GLU A 6 24.50 -24.28 -3.42
CA GLU A 6 23.08 -24.30 -3.78
C GLU A 6 22.28 -23.27 -2.99
N MET A 7 22.48 -23.15 -1.67
CA MET A 7 21.80 -22.15 -0.83
C MET A 7 22.17 -20.71 -1.22
N GLU A 8 23.43 -20.47 -1.60
CA GLU A 8 23.89 -19.17 -2.08
C GLU A 8 23.25 -18.79 -3.42
N ASN A 9 23.13 -19.73 -4.35
CA ASN A 9 22.43 -19.52 -5.62
C ASN A 9 20.95 -19.22 -5.39
N ARG A 10 20.29 -19.93 -4.46
CA ARG A 10 18.92 -19.64 -4.07
C ARG A 10 18.75 -18.26 -3.49
N TYR A 11 19.66 -17.83 -2.63
CA TYR A 11 19.65 -16.48 -2.06
C TYR A 11 19.70 -15.40 -3.16
N ILE A 12 20.59 -15.58 -4.15
CA ILE A 12 20.72 -14.68 -5.30
C ILE A 12 19.41 -14.63 -6.11
N GLU A 13 18.81 -15.80 -6.37
CA GLU A 13 17.54 -15.90 -7.08
C GLU A 13 16.40 -15.16 -6.35
N ILE A 14 16.26 -15.42 -5.04
CA ILE A 14 15.24 -14.82 -4.17
C ILE A 14 15.32 -13.29 -4.16
N PHE A 15 16.53 -12.75 -4.03
CA PHE A 15 16.78 -11.31 -3.92
C PHE A 15 17.15 -10.64 -5.25
N THR A 16 16.83 -11.25 -6.36
CA THR A 16 17.01 -10.63 -7.68
C THR A 16 16.01 -9.48 -7.87
N GLY A 17 16.51 -8.30 -8.21
CA GLY A 17 15.76 -7.10 -8.55
C GLY A 17 16.46 -6.34 -9.69
N LEU A 18 16.70 -5.05 -9.51
CA LEU A 18 17.47 -4.24 -10.46
C LEU A 18 18.92 -4.75 -10.52
N ARG A 19 19.40 -5.06 -11.74
CA ARG A 19 20.74 -5.60 -11.95
C ARG A 19 21.73 -4.57 -12.50
N ARG A 20 21.30 -3.58 -13.27
CA ARG A 20 22.20 -2.59 -13.87
C ARG A 20 22.90 -1.67 -12.88
N ASP A 21 22.37 -1.59 -11.66
CA ASP A 21 22.93 -0.84 -10.55
C ASP A 21 22.45 -1.43 -9.22
N TYR A 22 23.13 -1.14 -8.12
CA TYR A 22 22.75 -1.60 -6.80
C TYR A 22 23.14 -0.60 -5.71
N GLY A 23 22.40 -0.64 -4.61
CA GLY A 23 22.72 0.13 -3.43
C GLY A 23 23.83 -0.50 -2.60
N TYR A 24 24.56 0.32 -1.88
CA TYR A 24 25.54 -0.15 -0.88
C TYR A 24 25.51 0.71 0.37
N ALA A 25 25.92 0.11 1.49
CA ALA A 25 26.22 0.79 2.72
C ALA A 25 27.75 0.80 2.92
N ASP A 26 28.33 1.99 3.05
CA ASP A 26 29.76 2.13 3.36
C ASP A 26 29.98 1.85 4.84
N ILE A 27 30.41 0.63 5.13
CA ILE A 27 30.68 0.15 6.50
C ILE A 27 31.85 0.89 7.17
N THR A 28 32.74 1.51 6.37
CA THR A 28 33.88 2.29 6.89
C THR A 28 33.47 3.70 7.28
N SER A 29 32.33 4.18 6.81
CA SER A 29 31.78 5.52 7.09
C SER A 29 30.98 5.59 8.39
N ALA A 30 30.98 4.52 9.20
CA ALA A 30 30.19 4.46 10.42
C ALA A 30 30.51 5.61 11.37
N PHE A 31 29.51 6.41 11.70
CA PHE A 31 29.64 7.49 12.69
C PHE A 31 28.45 7.48 13.64
N LYS A 32 28.70 7.92 14.87
CA LYS A 32 27.63 8.08 15.85
C LYS A 32 26.97 9.45 15.63
N ASP A 33 25.68 9.47 15.33
CA ASP A 33 24.91 10.68 15.23
C ASP A 33 24.88 11.39 16.59
N PRO A 34 25.38 12.64 16.71
CA PRO A 34 25.48 13.33 17.99
C PRO A 34 24.10 13.61 18.63
N SER A 35 23.05 13.70 17.83
CA SER A 35 21.71 14.04 18.31
C SER A 35 20.93 12.83 18.79
N THR A 36 21.14 11.66 18.18
CA THR A 36 20.38 10.45 18.47
C THR A 36 21.21 9.34 19.12
N GLY A 37 22.55 9.47 19.13
CA GLY A 37 23.48 8.46 19.61
C GLY A 37 23.56 7.22 18.71
N LYS A 38 22.85 7.19 17.59
CA LYS A 38 22.77 6.06 16.68
C LYS A 38 23.95 5.98 15.73
N LEU A 39 24.31 4.75 15.37
CA LEU A 39 25.32 4.49 14.35
C LEU A 39 24.67 4.69 12.97
N LYS A 40 25.13 5.71 12.25
CA LYS A 40 24.75 5.98 10.86
C LYS A 40 25.84 5.58 9.90
N LEU A 41 25.44 5.10 8.73
CA LEU A 41 26.30 4.75 7.61
C LEU A 41 25.97 5.68 6.42
N LYS A 42 26.94 5.87 5.54
CA LYS A 42 26.66 6.47 4.24
C LYS A 42 26.14 5.40 3.28
N TYR A 43 25.12 5.75 2.54
CA TYR A 43 24.51 4.92 1.52
C TYR A 43 24.73 5.53 0.15
N GLY A 44 24.83 4.72 -0.88
CA GLY A 44 25.02 5.18 -2.26
C GLY A 44 24.62 4.12 -3.28
N TRP A 45 24.67 4.52 -4.54
CA TRP A 45 24.55 3.64 -5.70
C TRP A 45 25.92 3.32 -6.26
N ALA A 46 26.16 2.06 -6.66
CA ALA A 46 27.47 1.58 -7.10
C ALA A 46 27.82 2.02 -8.51
N ALA A 47 26.85 2.45 -9.30
CA ALA A 47 26.95 2.84 -10.71
C ALA A 47 27.61 1.74 -11.57
N LYS A 48 27.29 0.48 -11.28
CA LYS A 48 27.77 -0.70 -12.00
C LYS A 48 26.82 -1.88 -11.80
N GLU A 49 26.89 -2.84 -12.72
CA GLU A 49 26.09 -4.06 -12.68
C GLU A 49 26.30 -4.84 -11.38
N LEU A 50 25.19 -5.34 -10.82
CA LEU A 50 25.16 -6.24 -9.67
C LEU A 50 25.44 -7.67 -10.12
N LEU A 51 26.59 -8.17 -9.76
CA LEU A 51 27.06 -9.53 -10.09
C LEU A 51 26.77 -10.50 -8.94
N ASP A 52 26.73 -11.79 -9.25
CA ASP A 52 26.58 -12.84 -8.23
C ASP A 52 27.73 -12.80 -7.20
N SER A 53 28.94 -12.41 -7.62
CA SER A 53 30.06 -12.17 -6.73
C SER A 53 29.83 -11.04 -5.71
N ASP A 54 28.97 -10.05 -6.01
CA ASP A 54 28.62 -8.99 -5.07
C ASP A 54 27.73 -9.53 -3.95
N TYR A 55 26.78 -10.45 -4.28
CA TYR A 55 25.98 -11.16 -3.26
C TYR A 55 26.89 -12.04 -2.37
N MET A 56 27.86 -12.72 -2.98
CA MET A 56 28.83 -13.52 -2.21
C MET A 56 29.65 -12.65 -1.26
N ALA A 57 30.15 -11.50 -1.74
CA ALA A 57 30.86 -10.53 -0.92
C ALA A 57 30.00 -9.99 0.24
N HIS A 58 28.68 -9.85 0.03
CA HIS A 58 27.73 -9.48 1.09
C HIS A 58 27.63 -10.57 2.16
N LEU A 59 27.41 -11.81 1.76
CA LEU A 59 27.33 -12.95 2.67
C LEU A 59 28.63 -13.22 3.42
N GLU A 60 29.78 -12.80 2.87
CA GLU A 60 31.09 -12.88 3.49
C GLU A 60 31.47 -11.66 4.34
N GLY A 61 30.58 -10.68 4.47
CA GLY A 61 30.83 -9.47 5.26
C GLY A 61 31.82 -8.47 4.64
N LYS A 62 32.17 -8.65 3.36
CA LYS A 62 33.10 -7.76 2.64
C LYS A 62 32.42 -6.50 2.08
N LYS A 63 31.13 -6.59 1.75
CA LYS A 63 30.37 -5.53 1.13
C LYS A 63 28.91 -5.62 1.56
N SER A 64 28.36 -4.57 2.16
CA SER A 64 26.91 -4.50 2.47
C SER A 64 26.17 -3.95 1.25
N ILE A 65 25.37 -4.79 0.58
CA ILE A 65 24.59 -4.39 -0.60
C ILE A 65 23.11 -4.23 -0.29
N GLY A 66 22.45 -3.41 -1.09
CA GLY A 66 21.02 -3.26 -1.15
C GLY A 66 20.51 -3.43 -2.57
N VAL A 67 19.29 -3.90 -2.73
CA VAL A 67 18.66 -4.16 -4.02
C VAL A 67 17.39 -3.36 -4.14
N GLN A 68 17.18 -2.71 -5.30
CA GLN A 68 15.90 -2.20 -5.71
C GLN A 68 15.05 -3.39 -6.17
N PRO A 69 13.94 -3.73 -5.50
CA PRO A 69 13.15 -4.90 -5.88
C PRO A 69 12.53 -4.79 -7.28
N CYS A 70 12.16 -3.58 -7.71
CA CYS A 70 11.63 -3.32 -9.06
C CYS A 70 12.77 -3.34 -10.08
N ASN A 71 12.69 -4.20 -11.08
CA ASN A 71 13.61 -4.24 -12.21
C ASN A 71 13.20 -3.26 -13.33
N ASP A 72 13.98 -3.19 -14.41
CA ASP A 72 13.72 -2.30 -15.54
C ASP A 72 12.43 -2.62 -16.30
N ASP A 73 11.92 -3.85 -16.19
CA ASP A 73 10.63 -4.29 -16.77
C ASP A 73 9.42 -3.98 -15.86
N GLY A 74 9.64 -3.35 -14.71
CA GLY A 74 8.58 -3.07 -13.72
C GLY A 74 8.13 -4.30 -12.94
N LEU A 75 8.96 -5.34 -12.90
CA LEU A 75 8.70 -6.60 -12.20
C LEU A 75 9.51 -6.70 -10.91
N ALA A 76 9.03 -7.48 -9.94
CA ALA A 76 9.70 -7.75 -8.69
C ALA A 76 9.51 -9.21 -8.24
N ASN A 77 10.57 -9.81 -7.68
CA ASN A 77 10.56 -11.15 -7.09
C ASN A 77 10.21 -11.14 -5.60
N PHE A 78 10.36 -10.00 -4.98
CA PHE A 78 10.10 -9.80 -3.56
C PHE A 78 9.67 -8.37 -3.27
N GLY A 79 9.12 -8.17 -2.09
CA GLY A 79 8.86 -6.86 -1.53
C GLY A 79 9.03 -6.89 -0.02
N ALA A 80 9.05 -5.73 0.61
CA ALA A 80 9.17 -5.63 2.05
C ALA A 80 8.44 -4.41 2.61
N ILE A 81 7.96 -4.55 3.84
CA ILE A 81 7.60 -3.43 4.71
C ILE A 81 8.82 -3.18 5.60
N ASP A 82 9.26 -1.92 5.69
CA ASP A 82 10.34 -1.49 6.58
C ASP A 82 9.74 -0.76 7.78
N ILE A 83 9.85 -1.37 8.96
CA ILE A 83 9.30 -0.83 10.20
C ILE A 83 10.47 -0.35 11.06
N ASP A 84 10.70 0.96 11.03
CA ASP A 84 11.68 1.58 11.92
C ASP A 84 11.12 1.68 13.34
N SER A 85 11.86 1.14 14.31
CA SER A 85 11.45 1.13 15.72
C SER A 85 11.24 2.52 16.30
N ASP A 86 11.91 3.54 15.75
CA ASP A 86 11.83 4.93 16.20
C ASP A 86 10.58 5.67 15.77
N GLU A 87 9.90 5.17 14.74
CA GLU A 87 8.67 5.78 14.24
C GLU A 87 7.45 5.42 15.08
N TYR A 88 7.63 4.52 16.07
CA TYR A 88 6.54 3.99 16.91
C TYR A 88 6.89 4.10 18.39
N ASP A 89 6.08 4.82 19.17
CA ASP A 89 6.31 5.08 20.60
C ASP A 89 6.40 3.81 21.45
N ASN A 90 5.75 2.72 21.03
CA ASN A 90 5.73 1.43 21.72
C ASN A 90 6.00 0.31 20.73
N PHE A 91 7.14 0.38 20.03
CA PHE A 91 7.51 -0.70 19.10
C PHE A 91 7.69 -2.01 19.86
N ASP A 92 6.84 -3.00 19.52
CA ASP A 92 6.92 -4.37 20.04
C ASP A 92 6.98 -5.37 18.88
N LEU A 93 8.15 -5.92 18.65
CA LEU A 93 8.40 -6.92 17.62
C LEU A 93 7.47 -8.14 17.76
N ARG A 94 7.17 -8.57 18.99
CA ARG A 94 6.32 -9.74 19.26
C ARG A 94 4.90 -9.55 18.76
N LYS A 95 4.36 -8.33 18.85
CA LYS A 95 3.03 -7.98 18.31
C LYS A 95 2.93 -8.37 16.82
N TYR A 96 3.96 -8.07 16.03
CA TYR A 96 3.96 -8.36 14.60
C TYR A 96 4.08 -9.86 14.32
N LEU A 97 4.93 -10.57 15.05
CA LEU A 97 5.07 -12.03 14.93
C LEU A 97 3.77 -12.75 15.28
N GLU A 98 3.07 -12.34 16.34
CA GLU A 98 1.76 -12.86 16.72
C GLU A 98 0.68 -12.61 15.66
N ILE A 99 0.67 -11.44 15.01
CA ILE A 99 -0.26 -11.14 13.92
C ILE A 99 0.01 -12.04 12.71
N ILE A 100 1.30 -12.22 12.34
CA ILE A 100 1.70 -13.12 11.25
C ILE A 100 1.20 -14.54 11.52
N ASP A 101 1.46 -15.06 12.71
CA ASP A 101 1.06 -16.40 13.12
C ASP A 101 -0.47 -16.56 13.13
N LYS A 102 -1.16 -15.70 13.86
CA LYS A 102 -2.61 -15.76 14.07
C LYS A 102 -3.43 -15.65 12.78
N LYS A 103 -2.93 -14.91 11.80
CA LYS A 103 -3.59 -14.68 10.50
C LYS A 103 -2.96 -15.49 9.37
N ASN A 104 -1.97 -16.34 9.66
CA ASN A 104 -1.24 -17.14 8.68
C ASN A 104 -0.75 -16.31 7.48
N ILE A 105 -0.20 -15.12 7.74
CA ILE A 105 0.24 -14.21 6.69
C ILE A 105 1.48 -14.81 6.01
N PRO A 106 1.50 -14.98 4.67
CA PRO A 106 2.61 -15.62 3.95
C PRO A 106 3.78 -14.64 3.75
N VAL A 107 4.41 -14.25 4.85
CA VAL A 107 5.55 -13.32 4.89
C VAL A 107 6.66 -13.89 5.79
N VAL A 108 7.86 -13.37 5.63
CA VAL A 108 9.02 -13.75 6.45
C VAL A 108 9.54 -12.51 7.18
N PRO A 109 9.47 -12.46 8.51
CA PRO A 109 10.01 -11.35 9.27
C PRO A 109 11.54 -11.45 9.38
N VAL A 110 12.20 -10.30 9.28
CA VAL A 110 13.66 -10.16 9.35
C VAL A 110 13.98 -9.01 10.30
N LYS A 111 14.81 -9.26 11.28
CA LYS A 111 15.28 -8.25 12.23
C LYS A 111 16.15 -7.22 11.52
N SER A 112 15.83 -5.93 11.63
CA SER A 112 16.67 -4.88 11.07
C SER A 112 17.86 -4.57 11.98
N LYS A 113 18.88 -3.91 11.42
CA LYS A 113 20.09 -3.52 12.17
C LYS A 113 19.82 -2.52 13.29
N SER A 114 18.81 -1.67 13.10
CA SER A 114 18.43 -0.62 14.05
C SER A 114 17.47 -1.09 15.16
N GLY A 115 17.15 -2.39 15.20
CA GLY A 115 16.18 -2.96 16.15
C GLY A 115 14.72 -2.91 15.66
N GLY A 116 14.48 -2.45 14.43
CA GLY A 116 13.20 -2.54 13.75
C GLY A 116 12.96 -3.89 13.09
N LEU A 117 12.01 -3.94 12.17
CA LEU A 117 11.58 -5.18 11.52
C LEU A 117 11.34 -4.94 10.02
N HIS A 118 11.91 -5.78 9.17
CA HIS A 118 11.50 -5.90 7.79
C HIS A 118 10.55 -7.10 7.63
N ILE A 119 9.40 -6.91 7.00
CA ILE A 119 8.45 -7.98 6.71
C ILE A 119 8.48 -8.24 5.22
N TYR A 120 9.09 -9.36 4.82
CA TYR A 120 9.29 -9.73 3.41
C TYR A 120 8.16 -10.59 2.87
N VAL A 121 7.74 -10.32 1.64
CA VAL A 121 6.93 -11.22 0.80
C VAL A 121 7.77 -11.68 -0.38
N PHE A 122 7.65 -12.97 -0.76
CA PHE A 122 8.41 -13.58 -1.84
C PHE A 122 7.49 -14.25 -2.85
N PHE A 123 7.84 -14.15 -4.13
CA PHE A 123 7.04 -14.67 -5.23
C PHE A 123 7.73 -15.86 -5.89
N LYS A 124 6.94 -16.83 -6.38
CA LYS A 124 7.45 -18.00 -7.15
C LYS A 124 7.98 -17.57 -8.51
N GLU A 125 7.41 -16.49 -9.06
CA GLU A 125 7.78 -15.87 -10.33
C GLU A 125 7.71 -14.34 -10.23
N PRO A 126 8.42 -13.60 -11.08
CA PRO A 126 8.37 -12.14 -11.04
C PRO A 126 6.95 -11.63 -11.31
N VAL A 127 6.48 -10.67 -10.51
CA VAL A 127 5.17 -10.04 -10.64
C VAL A 127 5.32 -8.53 -10.80
N LYS A 128 4.29 -7.85 -11.29
CA LYS A 128 4.31 -6.38 -11.40
C LYS A 128 4.60 -5.73 -10.04
N ALA A 129 5.57 -4.82 -10.00
CA ALA A 129 5.94 -4.12 -8.77
C ALA A 129 4.77 -3.34 -8.16
N SER A 130 3.82 -2.86 -8.99
CA SER A 130 2.58 -2.24 -8.52
C SER A 130 1.70 -3.21 -7.73
N TYR A 131 1.67 -4.48 -8.14
CA TYR A 131 0.96 -5.51 -7.41
C TYR A 131 1.59 -5.77 -6.03
N VAL A 132 2.92 -5.89 -5.97
CA VAL A 132 3.66 -6.06 -4.72
C VAL A 132 3.34 -4.92 -3.73
N ARG A 133 3.38 -3.67 -4.21
CA ARG A 133 3.02 -2.51 -3.38
C ARG A 133 1.58 -2.58 -2.86
N ASN A 134 0.63 -2.92 -3.73
CA ASN A 134 -0.78 -3.02 -3.34
C ASN A 134 -1.01 -4.11 -2.29
N PHE A 135 -0.32 -5.24 -2.42
CA PHE A 135 -0.38 -6.30 -1.41
C PHE A 135 0.18 -5.84 -0.06
N LEU A 136 1.37 -5.24 -0.05
CA LEU A 136 2.01 -4.73 1.16
C LEU A 136 1.22 -3.58 1.80
N ASP A 137 0.61 -2.71 1.01
CA ASP A 137 -0.25 -1.63 1.52
C ASP A 137 -1.47 -2.18 2.32
N LYS A 138 -2.05 -3.30 1.88
CA LYS A 138 -3.10 -3.99 2.64
C LYS A 138 -2.58 -4.51 3.99
N LEU A 139 -1.35 -5.02 4.01
CA LEU A 139 -0.73 -5.51 5.23
C LEU A 139 -0.40 -4.39 6.23
N LEU A 140 -0.09 -3.15 5.78
CA LEU A 140 0.12 -2.03 6.69
C LEU A 140 -1.04 -1.89 7.67
N PHE A 141 -2.27 -2.00 7.16
CA PHE A 141 -3.43 -1.95 8.04
C PHE A 141 -3.51 -3.16 8.98
N THR A 142 -3.33 -4.36 8.44
CA THR A 142 -3.41 -5.59 9.23
C THR A 142 -2.43 -5.58 10.40
N PHE A 143 -1.27 -4.95 10.21
CA PHE A 143 -0.25 -4.75 11.23
C PHE A 143 -0.46 -3.51 12.11
N ASP A 144 -1.52 -2.73 11.88
CA ASP A 144 -1.77 -1.45 12.58
C ASP A 144 -0.60 -0.47 12.41
N LEU A 145 -0.09 -0.39 11.19
CA LEU A 145 1.01 0.49 10.79
C LEU A 145 0.50 1.78 10.16
N LYS A 146 1.27 2.85 10.31
CA LYS A 146 0.99 4.13 9.65
C LYS A 146 0.97 3.96 8.13
N ALA A 147 0.07 4.65 7.44
CA ALA A 147 0.02 4.63 5.98
C ALA A 147 1.29 5.25 5.33
N SER A 148 2.14 5.92 6.11
CA SER A 148 3.44 6.46 5.71
C SER A 148 4.58 5.46 5.85
N THR A 149 4.37 4.31 6.52
CA THR A 149 5.40 3.27 6.69
C THR A 149 5.98 2.87 5.34
N GLU A 150 7.29 2.74 5.29
CA GLU A 150 7.98 2.46 4.03
C GLU A 150 7.69 1.06 3.52
N ILE A 151 7.32 0.96 2.25
CA ILE A 151 7.16 -0.31 1.52
C ILE A 151 8.05 -0.32 0.29
N PHE A 152 8.69 -1.45 0.04
CA PHE A 152 9.56 -1.69 -1.11
C PHE A 152 8.95 -2.76 -2.02
N PRO A 153 9.01 -2.58 -3.35
CA PRO A 153 9.59 -1.45 -4.06
C PRO A 153 8.83 -0.13 -3.81
N LYS A 154 9.55 0.97 -3.64
CA LYS A 154 8.92 2.32 -3.59
C LYS A 154 8.45 2.76 -4.96
N GLN A 155 9.18 2.42 -6.01
CA GLN A 155 8.85 2.66 -7.41
C GLN A 155 8.23 1.42 -8.04
N THR A 156 7.24 1.62 -8.89
CA THR A 156 6.55 0.54 -9.64
C THR A 156 7.01 0.45 -11.09
N GLN A 157 7.74 1.45 -11.55
CA GLN A 157 8.41 1.51 -12.83
C GLN A 157 9.68 2.33 -12.67
N LEU A 158 10.73 1.93 -13.35
CA LEU A 158 11.97 2.68 -13.51
C LEU A 158 12.01 3.24 -14.92
N GLY A 159 12.65 4.37 -15.09
CA GLY A 159 12.71 5.06 -16.37
C GLY A 159 14.00 5.88 -16.48
N MET A 160 14.04 6.74 -17.49
CA MET A 160 15.09 7.74 -17.63
C MET A 160 14.61 9.10 -17.17
N GLY A 161 15.46 9.80 -16.44
CA GLY A 161 15.23 11.20 -16.07
C GLY A 161 15.36 12.12 -17.29
N SER A 162 14.98 13.37 -17.11
CA SER A 162 15.12 14.41 -18.15
C SER A 162 16.58 14.68 -18.57
N ASP A 163 17.53 14.28 -17.74
CA ASP A 163 18.97 14.34 -17.99
C ASP A 163 19.53 13.13 -18.78
N GLY A 164 18.66 12.22 -19.22
CA GLY A 164 19.02 11.00 -19.93
C GLY A 164 19.64 9.91 -19.09
N LYS A 165 19.68 10.07 -17.75
CA LYS A 165 20.17 9.03 -16.84
C LYS A 165 19.06 8.13 -16.35
N PHE A 166 19.38 6.87 -16.11
CA PHE A 166 18.46 5.92 -15.50
C PHE A 166 18.09 6.33 -14.08
N ILE A 167 16.81 6.22 -13.75
CA ILE A 167 16.30 6.40 -12.39
C ILE A 167 16.36 5.05 -11.68
N ASN A 168 17.16 4.94 -10.62
CA ASN A 168 17.34 3.71 -9.85
C ASN A 168 16.27 3.53 -8.75
N GLY A 169 15.63 4.60 -8.32
CA GLY A 169 14.66 4.59 -7.22
C GLY A 169 15.31 4.35 -5.86
N ASN A 170 14.68 3.52 -5.04
CA ASN A 170 15.12 3.24 -3.67
C ASN A 170 15.42 1.75 -3.51
N PHE A 171 16.51 1.41 -2.85
CA PHE A 171 16.89 0.05 -2.53
C PHE A 171 16.62 -0.27 -1.06
N ILE A 172 16.48 -1.56 -0.76
CA ILE A 172 16.47 -2.09 0.60
C ILE A 172 17.74 -2.89 0.85
N ASN A 173 18.36 -2.69 2.02
CA ASN A 173 19.54 -3.46 2.40
C ASN A 173 19.20 -4.94 2.58
N LEU A 174 19.96 -5.82 1.96
CA LEU A 174 19.72 -7.25 2.01
C LEU A 174 19.97 -7.84 3.41
N PRO A 175 19.24 -8.88 3.80
CA PRO A 175 19.49 -9.63 5.03
C PRO A 175 20.77 -10.48 4.93
N TYR A 176 21.21 -11.03 6.06
CA TYR A 176 22.36 -11.93 6.18
C TYR A 176 23.72 -11.34 5.75
N TYR A 177 23.90 -10.02 5.94
CA TYR A 177 25.25 -9.48 5.86
C TYR A 177 26.18 -10.22 6.83
N ASN A 178 27.33 -10.68 6.33
CA ASN A 178 28.23 -11.55 7.09
C ASN A 178 27.55 -12.80 7.69
N ARG A 179 26.45 -13.27 7.08
CA ARG A 179 25.57 -14.40 7.48
C ARG A 179 24.91 -14.29 8.86
N ASN A 180 25.11 -13.22 9.59
CA ASN A 180 24.65 -13.07 10.98
C ASN A 180 24.04 -11.71 11.32
N GLU A 181 23.99 -10.77 10.38
CA GLU A 181 23.29 -9.50 10.56
C GLU A 181 22.01 -9.46 9.74
N ARG A 182 20.97 -8.81 10.27
CA ARG A 182 19.64 -8.72 9.66
C ARG A 182 19.09 -10.11 9.36
N VAL A 183 18.95 -10.90 10.41
CA VAL A 183 18.55 -12.31 10.33
C VAL A 183 17.05 -12.49 10.33
N GLY A 184 16.58 -13.53 9.66
CA GLY A 184 15.20 -13.96 9.69
C GLY A 184 14.77 -14.46 11.07
N LEU A 185 13.50 -14.26 11.40
CA LEU A 185 12.92 -14.64 12.68
C LEU A 185 11.85 -15.71 12.53
N ASN A 186 11.88 -16.69 13.42
CA ASN A 186 10.75 -17.55 13.71
C ASN A 186 9.60 -16.75 14.36
N LEU A 187 8.38 -17.29 14.32
CA LEU A 187 7.23 -16.65 14.94
C LEU A 187 7.28 -16.67 16.49
N ASP A 188 8.15 -17.48 17.07
CA ASP A 188 8.48 -17.46 18.50
C ASP A 188 9.59 -16.42 18.86
N GLY A 189 10.13 -15.72 17.85
CA GLY A 189 11.17 -14.71 18.00
C GLY A 189 12.60 -15.24 17.94
N THR A 190 12.81 -16.56 17.78
CA THR A 190 14.15 -17.13 17.60
C THR A 190 14.70 -16.83 16.19
N GLU A 191 16.02 -16.70 16.08
CA GLU A 191 16.68 -16.33 14.83
C GLU A 191 16.91 -17.57 13.95
N PHE A 192 16.70 -17.44 12.65
CA PHE A 192 17.05 -18.46 11.67
C PHE A 192 18.54 -18.41 11.33
N THR A 193 19.16 -19.58 11.17
CA THR A 193 20.41 -19.67 10.41
C THR A 193 20.15 -19.30 8.94
N PHE A 194 21.21 -19.02 8.19
CA PHE A 194 21.11 -18.71 6.76
C PHE A 194 20.38 -19.83 5.98
N GLU A 195 20.72 -21.08 6.25
CA GLU A 195 20.14 -22.25 5.60
C GLU A 195 18.66 -22.44 5.97
N GLN A 196 18.30 -22.21 7.24
CA GLN A 196 16.91 -22.25 7.70
C GLN A 196 16.08 -21.15 7.03
N PHE A 197 16.63 -19.94 6.94
CA PHE A 197 15.97 -18.82 6.27
C PHE A 197 15.65 -19.14 4.81
N ILE A 198 16.62 -19.65 4.04
CA ILE A 198 16.37 -20.03 2.64
C ILE A 198 15.23 -21.06 2.53
N LYS A 199 15.24 -22.09 3.37
CA LYS A 199 14.16 -23.10 3.40
C LYS A 199 12.80 -22.50 3.74
N VAL A 200 12.75 -21.59 4.70
CA VAL A 200 11.52 -20.90 5.10
C VAL A 200 11.02 -20.00 3.97
N VAL A 201 11.90 -19.25 3.32
CA VAL A 201 11.53 -18.42 2.17
C VAL A 201 10.94 -19.27 1.05
N GLU A 202 11.62 -20.37 0.66
CA GLU A 202 11.15 -21.28 -0.39
C GLU A 202 9.76 -21.86 -0.06
N ALA A 203 9.50 -22.22 1.18
CA ALA A 203 8.20 -22.71 1.63
C ALA A 203 7.11 -21.62 1.63
N ASN A 204 7.49 -20.34 1.80
CA ASN A 204 6.57 -19.21 1.86
C ASN A 204 6.37 -18.49 0.52
N ARG A 205 7.15 -18.80 -0.53
CA ARG A 205 6.95 -18.21 -1.86
C ARG A 205 5.55 -18.53 -2.37
N LYS A 206 4.89 -17.53 -2.94
CA LYS A 206 3.53 -17.64 -3.45
C LYS A 206 3.45 -17.17 -4.90
N THR A 207 2.47 -17.70 -5.64
CA THR A 207 2.09 -17.08 -6.91
C THR A 207 1.28 -15.81 -6.65
N LYS A 208 1.11 -15.01 -7.69
CA LYS A 208 0.25 -13.82 -7.62
C LYS A 208 -1.18 -14.21 -7.22
N GLU A 209 -1.72 -15.25 -7.82
CA GLU A 209 -3.08 -15.73 -7.60
C GLU A 209 -3.29 -16.21 -6.16
N GLU A 210 -2.35 -16.98 -5.60
CA GLU A 210 -2.38 -17.40 -4.19
C GLU A 210 -2.42 -16.21 -3.23
N LEU A 211 -1.68 -15.13 -3.54
CA LEU A 211 -1.67 -13.91 -2.71
C LEU A 211 -2.91 -13.04 -2.93
N GLU A 212 -3.47 -12.99 -4.13
CA GLU A 212 -4.73 -12.29 -4.40
C GLU A 212 -5.89 -12.92 -3.63
N GLU A 213 -5.98 -14.25 -3.64
CA GLU A 213 -6.98 -14.99 -2.87
C GLU A 213 -6.82 -14.73 -1.36
N PHE A 214 -5.59 -14.88 -0.85
CA PHE A 214 -5.27 -14.58 0.55
C PHE A 214 -5.64 -13.15 0.93
N ALA A 215 -5.23 -12.15 0.13
CA ALA A 215 -5.48 -10.75 0.41
C ALA A 215 -6.99 -10.40 0.37
N THR A 216 -7.74 -11.04 -0.52
CA THR A 216 -9.20 -10.86 -0.62
C THR A 216 -9.87 -11.34 0.66
N GLU A 217 -9.54 -12.54 1.13
CA GLU A 217 -10.09 -13.08 2.37
C GLU A 217 -9.66 -12.28 3.61
N LEU A 218 -8.38 -11.88 3.67
CA LEU A 218 -7.88 -11.03 4.74
C LEU A 218 -8.65 -9.71 4.83
N MET A 219 -8.85 -9.03 3.69
CA MET A 219 -9.59 -7.77 3.65
C MET A 219 -11.07 -7.98 3.98
N ARG A 220 -11.69 -9.06 3.54
CA ARG A 220 -13.06 -9.42 3.92
C ARG A 220 -13.19 -9.51 5.45
N LEU A 221 -12.27 -10.20 6.11
CA LEU A 221 -12.26 -10.33 7.58
C LEU A 221 -12.00 -8.98 8.28
N GLU A 222 -11.08 -8.19 7.76
CA GLU A 222 -10.76 -6.86 8.32
C GLU A 222 -11.95 -5.88 8.20
N LEU A 223 -12.77 -6.00 7.18
CA LEU A 223 -13.93 -5.14 6.97
C LEU A 223 -15.22 -5.68 7.62
N THR A 224 -15.20 -6.90 8.16
CA THR A 224 -16.33 -7.49 8.85
C THR A 224 -16.78 -6.60 10.03
N GLY A 225 -18.08 -6.32 10.12
CA GLY A 225 -18.68 -5.46 11.16
C GLY A 225 -18.68 -3.96 10.85
N GLY A 226 -18.12 -3.54 9.70
CA GLY A 226 -18.34 -2.18 9.19
C GLY A 226 -19.76 -1.99 8.67
N ALA A 227 -20.26 -0.75 8.67
CA ALA A 227 -21.61 -0.46 8.22
C ALA A 227 -21.76 -0.61 6.69
N ASP A 228 -22.82 -1.30 6.26
CA ASP A 228 -23.14 -1.53 4.84
C ASP A 228 -23.30 -0.23 4.04
N GLU A 229 -23.68 0.85 4.73
CA GLU A 229 -23.75 2.18 4.13
C GLU A 229 -22.45 2.61 3.44
N PHE A 230 -21.31 2.18 3.94
CA PHE A 230 -19.98 2.53 3.42
C PHE A 230 -19.38 1.45 2.50
N ALA A 231 -20.12 0.38 2.18
CA ALA A 231 -19.60 -0.72 1.36
C ALA A 231 -19.14 -0.28 -0.04
N ASP A 232 -19.78 0.73 -0.61
CA ASP A 232 -19.44 1.36 -1.90
C ASP A 232 -18.68 2.69 -1.74
N GLY A 233 -18.20 2.98 -0.54
CA GLY A 233 -17.56 4.24 -0.17
C GLY A 233 -16.08 4.10 0.22
N PRO A 234 -15.57 5.11 0.93
CA PRO A 234 -14.20 5.06 1.46
C PRO A 234 -14.03 3.96 2.50
N VAL A 235 -13.05 3.07 2.29
CA VAL A 235 -12.73 1.97 3.22
C VAL A 235 -12.50 2.47 4.65
N CYS A 236 -11.88 3.64 4.81
CA CYS A 236 -11.65 4.24 6.15
C CYS A 236 -12.97 4.50 6.91
N LEU A 237 -14.02 4.97 6.24
CA LEU A 237 -15.33 5.17 6.88
C LEU A 237 -15.99 3.83 7.24
N GLN A 238 -15.91 2.83 6.35
CA GLN A 238 -16.42 1.49 6.64
C GLN A 238 -15.75 0.89 7.88
N ARG A 239 -14.46 1.11 8.04
CA ARG A 239 -13.69 0.63 9.18
C ARG A 239 -14.01 1.37 10.46
N LEU A 240 -14.09 2.69 10.40
CA LEU A 240 -14.44 3.53 11.55
C LEU A 240 -15.86 3.25 12.04
N SER A 241 -16.75 2.78 11.17
CA SER A 241 -18.14 2.42 11.53
C SER A 241 -18.32 1.07 12.22
N LYS A 242 -17.24 0.31 12.44
CA LYS A 242 -17.30 -0.98 13.16
C LYS A 242 -17.78 -0.85 14.61
N SER A 243 -17.49 0.29 15.23
CA SER A 243 -17.95 0.63 16.57
C SER A 243 -18.25 2.11 16.67
N LYS A 244 -19.04 2.51 17.68
CA LYS A 244 -19.27 3.94 17.92
C LYS A 244 -17.97 4.61 18.36
N LEU A 245 -17.64 5.73 17.69
CA LEU A 245 -16.46 6.51 17.97
C LEU A 245 -16.70 7.45 19.16
N ASP A 246 -15.82 7.42 20.12
CA ASP A 246 -15.79 8.35 21.25
C ASP A 246 -14.80 9.49 21.03
N ASP A 247 -13.69 9.21 20.34
CA ASP A 247 -12.72 10.20 19.91
C ASP A 247 -12.82 10.53 18.43
N TYR A 248 -12.20 11.61 17.99
CA TYR A 248 -12.17 12.08 16.59
C TYR A 248 -13.56 12.25 15.93
N ARG A 249 -14.63 12.39 16.71
CA ARG A 249 -16.01 12.50 16.23
C ARG A 249 -16.19 13.61 15.18
N ASP A 250 -15.56 14.77 15.40
CA ASP A 250 -15.63 15.88 14.47
C ASP A 250 -15.05 15.54 13.09
N ARG A 251 -13.91 14.88 13.08
CA ARG A 251 -13.23 14.47 11.86
C ARG A 251 -13.99 13.37 11.11
N PHE A 252 -14.56 12.43 11.84
CA PHE A 252 -15.42 11.40 11.25
C PHE A 252 -16.66 12.02 10.62
N ILE A 253 -17.38 12.88 11.33
CA ILE A 253 -18.60 13.55 10.84
C ILE A 253 -18.29 14.40 9.60
N TYR A 254 -17.13 15.08 9.56
CA TYR A 254 -16.71 15.82 8.37
C TYR A 254 -16.53 14.90 7.16
N ASN A 255 -15.79 13.81 7.30
CA ASN A 255 -15.56 12.88 6.20
C ASN A 255 -16.83 12.12 5.79
N TYR A 256 -17.70 11.82 6.74
CA TYR A 256 -19.04 11.27 6.45
C TYR A 256 -19.88 12.28 5.66
N MET A 257 -19.85 13.56 6.01
CA MET A 257 -20.53 14.62 5.23
C MET A 257 -20.02 14.65 3.77
N VAL A 258 -18.71 14.58 3.55
CA VAL A 258 -18.16 14.55 2.19
C VAL A 258 -18.71 13.36 1.40
N PHE A 259 -18.79 12.19 2.01
CA PHE A 259 -19.36 10.99 1.41
C PHE A 259 -20.88 11.15 1.21
N ALA A 260 -21.62 11.58 2.24
CA ALA A 260 -23.06 11.69 2.20
C ALA A 260 -23.57 12.69 1.14
N LYS A 261 -22.90 13.83 0.96
CA LYS A 261 -23.22 14.79 -0.11
C LYS A 261 -23.14 14.19 -1.51
N LYS A 262 -22.26 13.23 -1.71
CA LYS A 262 -22.09 12.56 -3.00
C LYS A 262 -23.03 11.38 -3.19
N LYS A 263 -23.24 10.60 -2.13
CA LYS A 263 -24.13 9.44 -2.16
C LYS A 263 -25.61 9.81 -2.08
N TYR A 264 -25.95 10.85 -1.31
CA TYR A 264 -27.30 11.28 -1.00
C TYR A 264 -27.49 12.78 -1.25
N PRO A 265 -27.33 13.29 -2.48
CA PRO A 265 -27.30 14.73 -2.75
C PRO A 265 -28.55 15.47 -2.28
N ASP A 266 -29.70 14.82 -2.33
CA ASP A 266 -30.98 15.44 -1.99
C ASP A 266 -31.31 15.43 -0.49
N ASN A 267 -30.73 14.53 0.30
CA ASN A 267 -31.05 14.33 1.72
C ASN A 267 -29.82 14.06 2.61
N TRP A 268 -28.65 14.49 2.19
CA TRP A 268 -27.39 14.27 2.91
C TRP A 268 -27.40 14.81 4.35
N GLU A 269 -28.14 15.91 4.61
CA GLU A 269 -28.23 16.50 5.94
C GLU A 269 -28.94 15.56 6.92
N GLN A 270 -30.04 14.94 6.47
CA GLN A 270 -30.78 13.95 7.25
C GLN A 270 -29.92 12.70 7.46
N LYS A 271 -29.24 12.21 6.39
CA LYS A 271 -28.37 11.03 6.47
C LYS A 271 -27.20 11.25 7.42
N LEU A 272 -26.62 12.44 7.42
CA LEU A 272 -25.53 12.77 8.34
C LEU A 272 -26.02 12.77 9.81
N LEU A 273 -27.23 13.29 10.08
CA LEU A 273 -27.81 13.28 11.41
C LEU A 273 -28.14 11.85 11.89
N GLU A 274 -28.75 11.03 11.03
CA GLU A 274 -29.04 9.62 11.30
C GLU A 274 -27.74 8.83 11.57
N GLY A 275 -26.74 9.00 10.71
CA GLY A 275 -25.48 8.30 10.85
C GLY A 275 -24.67 8.76 12.06
N ALA A 276 -24.74 10.02 12.44
CA ALA A 276 -24.10 10.48 13.67
C ALA A 276 -24.62 9.71 14.89
N ARG A 277 -25.92 9.50 15.00
CA ARG A 277 -26.52 8.69 16.09
C ARG A 277 -26.03 7.24 16.09
N ASN A 278 -25.74 6.70 14.92
CA ASN A 278 -25.30 5.32 14.76
C ASN A 278 -23.81 5.13 15.02
N TYR A 279 -22.96 6.09 14.58
CA TYR A 279 -21.52 5.88 14.46
C TYR A 279 -20.66 6.65 15.45
N ILE A 280 -21.22 7.62 16.20
CA ILE A 280 -20.48 8.29 17.26
C ILE A 280 -21.19 8.18 18.61
N VAL A 281 -20.43 8.27 19.69
CA VAL A 281 -20.95 8.33 21.03
C VAL A 281 -21.56 9.70 21.28
N TYR A 282 -22.82 9.72 21.72
CA TYR A 282 -23.49 10.94 22.18
C TYR A 282 -23.26 11.13 23.67
N ASP A 283 -22.95 12.36 24.07
CA ASP A 283 -22.68 12.77 25.44
C ASP A 283 -23.17 14.22 25.68
N ASN A 284 -22.70 14.86 26.73
CA ASN A 284 -23.03 16.27 27.03
C ASN A 284 -22.47 17.28 26.03
N ILE A 285 -21.52 16.89 25.15
CA ILE A 285 -20.91 17.75 24.12
C ILE A 285 -21.47 17.42 22.73
N TRP A 286 -21.61 16.12 22.43
CA TRP A 286 -22.06 15.61 21.16
C TRP A 286 -23.48 15.06 21.23
N GLY A 287 -24.36 15.66 20.46
CA GLY A 287 -25.75 15.28 20.28
C GLY A 287 -26.31 15.90 19.01
N ASP A 288 -27.59 15.73 18.76
CA ASP A 288 -28.27 16.22 17.57
C ASP A 288 -28.02 17.72 17.30
N GLU A 289 -28.07 18.55 18.33
CA GLU A 289 -27.84 19.98 18.16
C GLU A 289 -26.44 20.31 17.69
N LYS A 290 -25.41 19.60 18.20
CA LYS A 290 -24.03 19.75 17.74
C LYS A 290 -23.88 19.33 16.29
N VAL A 291 -24.50 18.20 15.90
CA VAL A 291 -24.48 17.72 14.51
C VAL A 291 -25.20 18.70 13.59
N LYS A 292 -26.34 19.24 13.98
CA LYS A 292 -27.07 20.29 13.21
C LYS A 292 -26.23 21.56 13.02
N GLN A 293 -25.45 21.97 14.04
CA GLN A 293 -24.50 23.08 13.90
C GLN A 293 -23.42 22.78 12.84
N LYS A 294 -22.89 21.56 12.85
CA LYS A 294 -21.92 21.11 11.84
C LYS A 294 -22.55 21.07 10.44
N ILE A 295 -23.75 20.52 10.29
CA ILE A 295 -24.51 20.53 9.04
C ILE A 295 -24.63 21.95 8.49
N LYS A 296 -25.01 22.91 9.33
CA LYS A 296 -25.11 24.30 8.91
C LYS A 296 -23.80 24.88 8.43
N ALA A 297 -22.69 24.59 9.12
CA ALA A 297 -21.34 25.00 8.71
C ALA A 297 -20.93 24.36 7.39
N TYR A 298 -21.29 23.10 7.16
CA TYR A 298 -20.88 22.33 5.99
C TYR A 298 -21.72 22.58 4.73
N LYS A 299 -22.81 23.35 4.81
CA LYS A 299 -23.70 23.60 3.65
C LYS A 299 -22.96 24.12 2.41
N LYS A 300 -22.01 25.02 2.61
CA LYS A 300 -21.21 25.64 1.54
C LYS A 300 -19.87 24.94 1.29
N ASP A 301 -19.56 23.90 2.05
CA ASP A 301 -18.29 23.23 1.96
C ASP A 301 -18.26 22.28 0.75
N THR A 302 -17.30 22.48 -0.15
CA THR A 302 -17.02 21.65 -1.33
C THR A 302 -15.72 20.87 -1.18
N ALA A 303 -15.10 20.90 -0.01
CA ALA A 303 -13.82 20.26 0.25
C ALA A 303 -13.90 18.73 0.12
N GLY A 304 -12.77 18.10 -0.04
CA GLY A 304 -12.61 16.66 -0.12
C GLY A 304 -12.36 16.01 1.25
N HIS A 305 -12.16 14.69 1.23
CA HIS A 305 -11.78 13.94 2.42
C HIS A 305 -10.43 14.39 2.99
N THR A 306 -10.31 14.41 4.32
CA THR A 306 -9.08 14.76 5.04
C THR A 306 -8.16 13.55 5.20
N CYS A 307 -7.69 13.00 4.07
CA CYS A 307 -6.96 11.73 4.02
C CYS A 307 -5.61 11.71 4.75
N SER A 308 -5.04 12.86 5.08
CA SER A 308 -3.78 12.99 5.80
C SER A 308 -3.92 13.17 7.31
N GLU A 309 -5.16 13.21 7.82
CA GLU A 309 -5.44 13.51 9.22
C GLU A 309 -6.06 12.32 9.94
N GLU A 310 -5.77 12.21 11.26
CA GLU A 310 -6.42 11.19 12.10
C GLU A 310 -7.94 11.46 12.23
N PRO A 311 -8.75 10.39 12.31
CA PRO A 311 -8.44 8.96 12.28
C PRO A 311 -8.39 8.38 10.85
N ILE A 312 -8.59 9.21 9.82
CA ILE A 312 -8.73 8.76 8.43
C ILE A 312 -7.42 8.15 7.91
N VAL A 313 -6.28 8.77 8.25
CA VAL A 313 -4.97 8.30 7.80
C VAL A 313 -4.63 6.91 8.34
N SER A 314 -4.93 6.65 9.62
CA SER A 314 -4.70 5.34 10.25
C SER A 314 -5.64 4.24 9.73
N MET A 315 -6.82 4.62 9.25
CA MET A 315 -7.81 3.68 8.71
C MET A 315 -7.72 3.54 7.19
N CYS A 316 -6.76 4.21 6.55
CA CYS A 316 -6.64 4.23 5.10
C CYS A 316 -5.96 2.95 4.57
N VAL A 317 -6.61 2.29 3.62
CA VAL A 317 -6.00 1.27 2.75
C VAL A 317 -5.93 1.86 1.35
N LYS A 318 -4.75 2.35 0.96
CA LYS A 318 -4.55 3.11 -0.28
C LYS A 318 -4.91 2.30 -1.52
N SER A 319 -4.56 1.01 -1.53
CA SER A 319 -4.85 0.07 -2.63
C SER A 319 -6.33 -0.25 -2.80
N GLU A 320 -7.11 -0.19 -1.72
CA GLU A 320 -8.55 -0.42 -1.74
C GLU A 320 -9.37 0.88 -1.91
N CYS A 321 -8.73 2.04 -1.76
CA CYS A 321 -9.39 3.31 -1.89
C CYS A 321 -9.71 3.62 -3.37
N LEU A 322 -10.99 3.67 -3.73
CA LEU A 322 -11.42 3.96 -5.10
C LEU A 322 -10.85 5.29 -5.61
N LYS A 323 -10.77 6.31 -4.75
CA LYS A 323 -10.16 7.59 -5.08
C LYS A 323 -8.69 7.46 -5.53
N ARG A 324 -7.93 6.52 -4.94
CA ARG A 324 -6.51 6.30 -5.28
C ARG A 324 -6.33 5.26 -6.38
N LYS A 325 -7.16 4.22 -6.37
CA LYS A 325 -7.11 3.12 -7.35
C LYS A 325 -7.36 3.59 -8.77
N PHE A 326 -8.27 4.52 -8.96
CA PHE A 326 -8.62 5.06 -10.29
C PHE A 326 -7.98 6.42 -10.59
N GLY A 327 -7.17 6.94 -9.68
CA GLY A 327 -6.54 8.25 -9.80
C GLY A 327 -7.54 9.40 -9.67
N VAL A 328 -7.18 10.41 -8.92
CA VAL A 328 -7.99 11.61 -8.85
C VAL A 328 -7.74 12.38 -10.13
N ALA A 329 -8.76 12.68 -10.91
CA ALA A 329 -8.69 13.97 -11.55
C ALA A 329 -10.03 14.39 -12.13
N SER A 330 -10.70 15.25 -11.40
CA SER A 330 -11.55 16.26 -12.03
C SER A 330 -10.87 16.90 -13.24
N ASP A 331 -9.54 17.06 -13.22
CA ASP A 331 -8.75 17.62 -14.32
C ASP A 331 -8.59 16.67 -15.51
N LYS A 332 -8.69 15.35 -15.33
CA LYS A 332 -8.65 14.39 -16.44
C LYS A 332 -9.99 14.26 -17.15
N VAL A 333 -11.11 14.48 -16.46
CA VAL A 333 -12.44 14.57 -17.10
C VAL A 333 -12.45 15.72 -18.13
N LYS A 334 -11.76 16.81 -17.84
CA LYS A 334 -11.60 17.94 -18.76
C LYS A 334 -10.79 17.61 -20.03
N LYS A 335 -10.02 16.49 -20.03
CA LYS A 335 -9.23 16.09 -21.22
C LYS A 335 -10.06 15.47 -22.35
N PHE A 336 -11.31 15.07 -22.07
CA PHE A 336 -12.18 14.45 -23.08
C PHE A 336 -13.58 15.10 -23.13
N PRO A 337 -13.69 16.45 -23.15
CA PRO A 337 -14.99 17.12 -23.14
C PRO A 337 -15.84 16.77 -24.37
N ALA A 338 -15.19 16.50 -25.50
CA ALA A 338 -15.88 16.10 -26.73
C ALA A 338 -16.51 14.72 -26.62
N LEU A 339 -15.82 13.76 -25.99
CA LEU A 339 -16.33 12.40 -25.83
C LEU A 339 -17.46 12.35 -24.78
N SER A 340 -17.34 13.11 -23.69
CA SER A 340 -18.40 13.24 -22.68
C SER A 340 -19.69 13.81 -23.24
N ALA A 341 -19.60 14.65 -24.27
CA ALA A 341 -20.76 15.18 -24.99
C ALA A 341 -21.37 14.18 -25.99
N LEU A 342 -20.61 13.16 -26.41
CA LEU A 342 -21.02 12.14 -27.37
C LEU A 342 -21.57 10.86 -26.71
N ILE A 343 -21.30 10.67 -25.42
CA ILE A 343 -21.68 9.46 -24.68
C ILE A 343 -22.71 9.84 -23.63
N LYS A 344 -23.90 9.27 -23.75
CA LYS A 344 -24.92 9.29 -22.71
C LYS A 344 -24.85 7.97 -21.94
N ILE A 345 -24.62 8.05 -20.63
CA ILE A 345 -24.59 6.89 -19.76
C ILE A 345 -25.87 6.85 -18.95
N ASP A 346 -26.69 5.85 -19.21
CA ASP A 346 -27.88 5.57 -18.42
C ASP A 346 -27.51 4.63 -17.27
N TYR A 347 -27.72 5.08 -16.06
CA TYR A 347 -27.34 4.44 -14.83
C TYR A 347 -28.49 3.67 -14.21
N SER A 348 -28.29 2.38 -13.89
CA SER A 348 -29.22 1.58 -13.08
C SER A 348 -28.67 1.34 -11.68
N PRO A 349 -29.40 1.64 -10.60
CA PRO A 349 -28.91 1.50 -9.24
C PRO A 349 -28.96 0.07 -8.65
N GLU A 350 -29.44 -0.96 -9.39
CA GLU A 350 -29.69 -2.31 -8.85
C GLU A 350 -28.83 -3.40 -9.48
N PRO A 351 -28.51 -4.45 -8.72
CA PRO A 351 -27.41 -4.62 -7.76
C PRO A 351 -26.05 -4.77 -8.43
N GLU A 352 -26.04 -4.80 -9.75
CA GLU A 352 -24.86 -4.70 -10.61
C GLU A 352 -24.97 -3.39 -11.37
N PHE A 353 -23.87 -2.60 -11.33
CA PHE A 353 -23.80 -1.39 -12.11
C PHE A 353 -23.93 -1.72 -13.60
N ARG A 354 -25.12 -1.64 -14.16
CA ARG A 354 -25.33 -1.75 -15.59
C ARG A 354 -25.31 -0.36 -16.21
N PHE A 355 -24.48 -0.18 -17.20
CA PHE A 355 -24.45 1.02 -18.00
C PHE A 355 -24.96 0.70 -19.40
N THR A 356 -25.87 1.51 -19.88
CA THR A 356 -26.15 1.57 -21.32
C THR A 356 -25.39 2.76 -21.88
N VAL A 357 -24.46 2.51 -22.77
CA VAL A 357 -23.68 3.56 -23.43
C VAL A 357 -24.33 3.86 -24.78
N HIS A 358 -24.82 5.07 -24.93
CA HIS A 358 -25.27 5.59 -26.20
C HIS A 358 -24.16 6.45 -26.77
N TYR A 359 -23.61 6.07 -27.92
CA TYR A 359 -22.61 6.87 -28.62
C TYR A 359 -23.17 7.42 -29.94
N ASN A 360 -22.62 8.52 -30.38
CA ASN A 360 -23.04 9.15 -31.59
C ASN A 360 -22.46 8.40 -32.82
N ASP A 361 -23.28 8.07 -33.79
CA ASP A 361 -22.93 7.30 -35.01
C ASP A 361 -21.84 7.93 -35.89
N LYS A 362 -21.30 9.08 -35.51
CA LYS A 362 -20.23 9.76 -36.23
C LYS A 362 -18.82 9.29 -35.93
N ILE A 363 -18.63 8.33 -35.05
CA ILE A 363 -17.28 7.79 -34.73
C ILE A 363 -17.09 6.52 -35.56
N GLU A 364 -16.30 6.62 -36.62
CA GLU A 364 -16.01 5.50 -37.54
C GLU A 364 -14.59 4.96 -37.31
N GLY A 365 -14.45 3.61 -37.41
CA GLY A 365 -13.17 2.89 -37.48
C GLY A 365 -12.70 2.20 -36.20
N GLU A 366 -11.80 1.24 -36.35
CA GLU A 366 -11.30 0.34 -35.29
C GLU A 366 -10.52 1.11 -34.19
N ALA A 367 -9.75 2.12 -34.57
CA ALA A 367 -9.05 2.98 -33.61
C ALA A 367 -10.02 3.81 -32.75
N SER A 368 -11.17 4.16 -33.29
CA SER A 368 -12.24 4.87 -32.59
C SER A 368 -12.90 3.99 -31.54
N GLN A 369 -13.08 2.68 -31.81
CA GLN A 369 -13.65 1.72 -30.87
C GLN A 369 -12.72 1.50 -29.65
N GLN A 370 -11.42 1.44 -29.86
CA GLN A 370 -10.44 1.32 -28.75
C GLN A 370 -10.41 2.59 -27.87
N ILE A 371 -10.50 3.76 -28.49
CA ILE A 371 -10.60 5.03 -27.76
C ILE A 371 -11.89 5.08 -26.95
N ILE A 372 -13.02 4.67 -27.54
CA ILE A 372 -14.32 4.61 -26.86
C ILE A 372 -14.25 3.65 -25.68
N ALA A 373 -13.74 2.44 -25.86
CA ALA A 373 -13.63 1.45 -24.78
C ALA A 373 -12.77 1.97 -23.61
N ARG A 374 -11.64 2.63 -23.92
CA ARG A 374 -10.79 3.25 -22.91
C ARG A 374 -11.52 4.38 -22.18
N ASP A 375 -12.21 5.22 -22.87
CA ASP A 375 -12.85 6.41 -22.32
C ASP A 375 -14.16 6.03 -21.58
N ILE A 376 -14.85 4.98 -22.00
CA ILE A 376 -15.95 4.39 -21.24
C ILE A 376 -15.46 3.89 -19.87
N ASN A 377 -14.39 3.11 -19.83
CA ASN A 377 -13.81 2.66 -18.57
C ASN A 377 -13.43 3.84 -17.69
N TYR A 378 -12.83 4.89 -18.25
CA TYR A 378 -12.50 6.09 -17.53
C TYR A 378 -13.73 6.81 -16.96
N ILE A 379 -14.80 6.95 -17.75
CA ILE A 379 -16.07 7.60 -17.32
C ILE A 379 -16.72 6.76 -16.20
N MET A 380 -16.75 5.44 -16.34
CA MET A 380 -17.25 4.54 -15.30
C MET A 380 -16.48 4.69 -13.99
N ASP A 381 -15.14 4.82 -14.07
CA ASP A 381 -14.30 5.02 -12.91
C ASP A 381 -14.52 6.40 -12.26
N GLN A 382 -14.76 7.44 -13.06
CA GLN A 382 -15.14 8.77 -12.57
C GLN A 382 -16.52 8.77 -11.89
N GLU A 383 -17.48 8.01 -12.40
CA GLU A 383 -18.78 7.88 -11.78
C GLU A 383 -18.71 7.16 -10.43
N LYS A 384 -17.87 6.13 -10.31
CA LYS A 384 -17.54 5.51 -9.02
C LYS A 384 -16.86 6.49 -8.06
N LEU A 385 -15.91 7.30 -8.57
CA LEU A 385 -15.21 8.31 -7.79
C LEU A 385 -16.12 9.44 -7.32
N ARG A 386 -17.13 9.81 -8.11
CA ARG A 386 -18.10 10.85 -7.73
C ARG A 386 -18.87 10.48 -6.47
N ARG A 387 -19.01 9.20 -6.16
CA ARG A 387 -19.68 8.68 -4.96
C ARG A 387 -18.77 8.60 -3.72
N LEU A 388 -17.48 8.83 -3.88
CA LEU A 388 -16.48 8.93 -2.82
C LEU A 388 -16.28 10.37 -2.38
#